data_12624771a30ee136f4e036b076a8f068
#
_entry.id   12624771a30ee136f4e036b076a8f068
#
_cell.length_a   1.000
_cell.length_b   1.000
_cell.length_c   1.000
_cell.angle_alpha   90.00
_cell.angle_beta   90.00
_cell.angle_gamma   90.00
#
_symmetry.space_group_name_H-M   'P 1'
#
loop_
_entity.id
_entity.type
_entity.pdbx_description
1 polymer ?
#
loop_
_entity_poly.entity_id
_entity_poly.type
_entity_poly.pdbx_seq_one_letter_code
_entity_poly.pdbx_strand_id
1 'polypeptide(L)'
;EGSDCGLVEGVRGLYEGAESLGDEGSSAAVAKLLNIPVVLVVSARSITRSAAAIVKGFQSFDPAIDIRGIILNNVSGPQHVRKATEAIEHHCGVPVIGAVPRQPGMELAMRHLGLVPYLEGKTAPAFLRRIQDITAMVGDHIDPDLLLGLSATVPTPPGHDPLFEPAEVPDTTIAVALDEAFNFYYADLFDHLRAGGAKVVTFSPIHDRL
;
A
#
# COMPACT_ATOMS: atom_id res chain seq x y z
N GLU A 1 12.66 -8.84 6.57
CA GLU A 1 12.95 -10.06 7.37
C GLU A 1 12.34 -9.93 8.76
N GLY A 2 11.72 -11.01 9.26
CA GLY A 2 11.10 -11.05 10.60
C GLY A 2 9.70 -10.43 10.69
N SER A 3 9.03 -10.17 9.57
CA SER A 3 7.63 -9.75 9.53
C SER A 3 6.71 -10.93 9.26
N ASP A 4 5.58 -11.01 9.98
CA ASP A 4 4.59 -12.08 9.82
C ASP A 4 3.69 -11.85 8.59
N CYS A 5 3.59 -10.60 8.11
CA CYS A 5 2.76 -10.21 6.99
C CYS A 5 3.42 -9.06 6.22
N GLY A 6 3.35 -9.11 4.89
CA GLY A 6 3.74 -8.03 3.99
C GLY A 6 2.52 -7.39 3.33
N LEU A 7 2.47 -6.07 3.31
CA LEU A 7 1.45 -5.29 2.60
C LEU A 7 2.10 -4.47 1.48
N VAL A 8 1.64 -4.68 0.25
CA VAL A 8 2.09 -3.91 -0.91
C VAL A 8 1.01 -2.92 -1.29
N GLU A 9 1.30 -1.63 -1.23
CA GLU A 9 0.40 -0.59 -1.70
C GLU A 9 0.49 -0.47 -3.22
N GLY A 10 -0.65 -0.62 -3.90
CA GLY A 10 -0.76 -0.38 -5.34
C GLY A 10 -0.78 1.12 -5.67
N VAL A 11 -0.26 1.48 -6.83
CA VAL A 11 -0.21 2.87 -7.31
C VAL A 11 -1.37 3.12 -8.28
N ARG A 12 -2.21 4.14 -8.00
CA ARG A 12 -3.37 4.52 -8.83
C ARG A 12 -4.38 3.37 -8.99
N GLY A 13 -4.63 2.95 -10.24
CA GLY A 13 -5.47 1.79 -10.56
C GLY A 13 -4.66 0.49 -10.61
N LEU A 14 -5.35 -0.65 -10.49
CA LEU A 14 -4.72 -1.97 -10.51
C LEU A 14 -3.94 -2.25 -11.79
N TYR A 15 -4.48 -1.82 -12.93
CA TYR A 15 -3.94 -2.08 -14.27
C TYR A 15 -3.19 -0.88 -14.88
N GLU A 16 -3.02 0.21 -14.14
CA GLU A 16 -2.26 1.37 -14.61
C GLU A 16 -0.76 1.06 -14.60
N GLY A 17 -0.14 1.07 -15.76
CA GLY A 17 1.28 0.77 -15.97
C GLY A 17 1.98 1.78 -16.86
N ALA A 18 3.15 1.42 -17.36
CA ALA A 18 3.94 2.24 -18.25
C ALA A 18 3.34 2.35 -19.66
N GLU A 19 2.60 1.31 -20.07
CA GLU A 19 2.04 1.17 -21.41
C GLU A 19 0.53 0.99 -21.40
N SER A 20 -0.13 1.36 -22.48
CA SER A 20 -1.59 1.26 -22.59
C SER A 20 -2.10 -0.16 -22.86
N LEU A 21 -1.30 -1.05 -23.41
CA LEU A 21 -1.68 -2.41 -23.82
C LEU A 21 -0.96 -3.51 -23.02
N GLY A 22 0.04 -3.16 -22.23
CA GLY A 22 0.77 -4.05 -21.35
C GLY A 22 0.51 -3.77 -19.89
N ASP A 23 0.96 -4.65 -19.02
CA ASP A 23 0.86 -4.49 -17.57
C ASP A 23 2.19 -4.12 -16.90
N GLU A 24 3.24 -3.89 -17.68
CA GLU A 24 4.56 -3.51 -17.17
C GLU A 24 4.48 -2.25 -16.29
N GLY A 25 5.06 -2.34 -15.08
CA GLY A 25 5.01 -1.27 -14.09
C GLY A 25 3.67 -1.11 -13.38
N SER A 26 2.67 -1.98 -13.63
CA SER A 26 1.38 -1.94 -12.95
C SER A 26 1.40 -2.70 -11.62
N SER A 27 0.43 -2.37 -10.74
CA SER A 27 0.19 -3.16 -9.52
C SER A 27 -0.21 -4.60 -9.84
N ALA A 28 -0.88 -4.84 -10.98
CA ALA A 28 -1.21 -6.17 -11.46
C ALA A 28 0.02 -6.99 -11.80
N ALA A 29 1.03 -6.41 -12.46
CA ALA A 29 2.28 -7.08 -12.75
C ALA A 29 3.00 -7.53 -11.47
N VAL A 30 3.05 -6.65 -10.45
CA VAL A 30 3.65 -6.98 -9.15
C VAL A 30 2.87 -8.10 -8.45
N ALA A 31 1.55 -8.05 -8.44
CA ALA A 31 0.72 -9.09 -7.82
C ALA A 31 0.94 -10.46 -8.47
N LYS A 32 1.03 -10.51 -9.81
CA LYS A 32 1.34 -11.74 -10.55
C LYS A 32 2.75 -12.25 -10.28
N LEU A 33 3.74 -11.35 -10.30
CA LEU A 33 5.14 -11.70 -10.06
C LEU A 33 5.34 -12.30 -8.66
N LEU A 34 4.70 -11.72 -7.66
CA LEU A 34 4.80 -12.19 -6.27
C LEU A 34 3.80 -13.31 -5.95
N ASN A 35 2.88 -13.63 -6.86
CA ASN A 35 1.79 -14.59 -6.66
C ASN A 35 0.99 -14.31 -5.37
N ILE A 36 0.62 -13.04 -5.15
CA ILE A 36 -0.09 -12.58 -3.95
C ILE A 36 -1.54 -12.21 -4.28
N PRO A 37 -2.47 -12.42 -3.33
CA PRO A 37 -3.85 -11.99 -3.50
C PRO A 37 -3.97 -10.47 -3.49
N VAL A 38 -4.99 -9.98 -4.20
CA VAL A 38 -5.31 -8.56 -4.27
C VAL A 38 -6.54 -8.26 -3.43
N VAL A 39 -6.47 -7.24 -2.58
CA VAL A 39 -7.60 -6.59 -1.96
C VAL A 39 -7.91 -5.32 -2.75
N LEU A 40 -9.06 -5.29 -3.41
CA LEU A 40 -9.44 -4.17 -4.26
C LEU A 40 -10.23 -3.12 -3.46
N VAL A 41 -9.72 -1.90 -3.41
CA VAL A 41 -10.43 -0.76 -2.80
C VAL A 41 -11.29 -0.07 -3.84
N VAL A 42 -12.61 -0.11 -3.67
CA VAL A 42 -13.58 0.42 -4.64
C VAL A 42 -14.33 1.61 -4.05
N SER A 43 -14.31 2.75 -4.74
CA SER A 43 -15.15 3.87 -4.36
C SER A 43 -16.62 3.55 -4.65
N ALA A 44 -17.40 3.40 -3.59
CA ALA A 44 -18.86 3.14 -3.67
C ALA A 44 -19.70 4.43 -3.62
N ARG A 45 -19.09 5.59 -3.83
CA ARG A 45 -19.79 6.88 -3.76
C ARG A 45 -21.00 6.90 -4.71
N SER A 46 -22.20 6.96 -4.13
CA SER A 46 -23.48 7.03 -4.85
C SER A 46 -23.80 5.82 -5.76
N ILE A 47 -23.11 4.69 -5.57
CA ILE A 47 -23.37 3.44 -6.29
C ILE A 47 -23.56 2.27 -5.32
N THR A 48 -24.36 1.29 -5.69
CA THR A 48 -24.56 0.03 -4.97
C THR A 48 -24.30 -1.15 -5.92
N ARG A 49 -25.31 -1.59 -6.68
CA ARG A 49 -25.17 -2.70 -7.63
C ARG A 49 -24.10 -2.43 -8.72
N SER A 50 -23.92 -1.19 -9.12
CA SER A 50 -22.87 -0.82 -10.08
C SER A 50 -21.46 -1.07 -9.54
N ALA A 51 -21.25 -1.11 -8.22
CA ALA A 51 -19.96 -1.51 -7.64
C ALA A 51 -19.63 -2.97 -8.00
N ALA A 52 -20.62 -3.87 -8.02
CA ALA A 52 -20.41 -5.24 -8.48
C ALA A 52 -20.02 -5.33 -9.96
N ALA A 53 -20.58 -4.47 -10.82
CA ALA A 53 -20.18 -4.41 -12.22
C ALA A 53 -18.73 -3.95 -12.39
N ILE A 54 -18.28 -2.99 -11.58
CA ILE A 54 -16.88 -2.55 -11.54
C ILE A 54 -15.97 -3.70 -11.11
N VAL A 55 -16.27 -4.35 -9.99
CA VAL A 55 -15.45 -5.50 -9.49
C VAL A 55 -15.43 -6.63 -10.55
N LYS A 56 -16.58 -6.93 -11.15
CA LYS A 56 -16.65 -7.95 -12.20
C LYS A 56 -15.81 -7.59 -13.42
N GLY A 57 -15.77 -6.31 -13.78
CA GLY A 57 -14.87 -5.79 -14.81
C GLY A 57 -13.41 -6.09 -14.50
N PHE A 58 -12.95 -5.80 -13.28
CA PHE A 58 -11.59 -6.09 -12.84
C PHE A 58 -11.28 -7.59 -12.89
N GLN A 59 -12.18 -8.45 -12.41
CA GLN A 59 -12.01 -9.91 -12.47
C GLN A 59 -11.94 -10.46 -13.89
N SER A 60 -12.68 -9.87 -14.82
CA SER A 60 -12.77 -10.34 -16.20
C SER A 60 -11.67 -9.75 -17.09
N PHE A 61 -11.09 -8.62 -16.71
CA PHE A 61 -10.06 -7.93 -17.48
C PHE A 61 -8.75 -8.72 -17.51
N ASP A 62 -8.32 -9.23 -16.36
CA ASP A 62 -7.19 -10.15 -16.26
C ASP A 62 -7.51 -11.30 -15.28
N PRO A 63 -7.91 -12.47 -15.78
CA PRO A 63 -8.22 -13.63 -14.94
C PRO A 63 -7.03 -14.20 -14.14
N ALA A 64 -5.80 -13.78 -14.45
CA ALA A 64 -4.62 -14.17 -13.69
C ALA A 64 -4.46 -13.40 -12.37
N ILE A 65 -5.24 -12.35 -12.16
CA ILE A 65 -5.25 -11.58 -10.92
C ILE A 65 -6.22 -12.21 -9.91
N ASP A 66 -5.68 -12.58 -8.77
CA ASP A 66 -6.44 -13.21 -7.69
C ASP A 66 -7.04 -12.16 -6.74
N ILE A 67 -8.23 -11.63 -7.08
CA ILE A 67 -8.95 -10.68 -6.23
C ILE A 67 -9.70 -11.46 -5.15
N ARG A 68 -9.25 -11.39 -3.90
CA ARG A 68 -9.80 -12.15 -2.76
C ARG A 68 -10.58 -11.34 -1.74
N GLY A 69 -10.55 -10.02 -1.81
CA GLY A 69 -11.28 -9.16 -0.90
C GLY A 69 -11.62 -7.82 -1.51
N ILE A 70 -12.72 -7.24 -1.07
CA ILE A 70 -13.14 -5.91 -1.48
C ILE A 70 -13.27 -5.01 -0.25
N ILE A 71 -12.72 -3.82 -0.32
CA ILE A 71 -12.99 -2.73 0.62
C ILE A 71 -13.82 -1.68 -0.11
N LEU A 72 -15.03 -1.43 0.39
CA LEU A 72 -15.87 -0.35 -0.09
C LEU A 72 -15.44 0.97 0.55
N ASN A 73 -15.06 1.95 -0.23
CA ASN A 73 -14.75 3.28 0.27
C ASN A 73 -15.86 4.27 -0.07
N ASN A 74 -16.01 5.33 0.73
CA ASN A 74 -17.02 6.39 0.56
C ASN A 74 -18.48 5.89 0.65
N VAL A 75 -18.76 4.91 1.52
CA VAL A 75 -20.15 4.48 1.74
C VAL A 75 -20.94 5.51 2.55
N SER A 76 -22.27 5.53 2.41
CA SER A 76 -23.14 6.56 3.02
C SER A 76 -23.96 6.07 4.22
N GLY A 77 -23.85 4.79 4.59
CA GLY A 77 -24.58 4.24 5.74
C GLY A 77 -24.95 2.76 5.60
N PRO A 78 -25.57 2.15 6.63
CA PRO A 78 -25.74 0.70 6.70
C PRO A 78 -26.54 0.09 5.54
N GLN A 79 -27.61 0.74 5.09
CA GLN A 79 -28.41 0.24 3.96
C GLN A 79 -27.62 0.26 2.64
N HIS A 80 -26.77 1.28 2.46
CA HIS A 80 -25.88 1.38 1.30
C HIS A 80 -24.86 0.26 1.31
N VAL A 81 -24.17 0.06 2.45
CA VAL A 81 -23.21 -1.04 2.65
C VAL A 81 -23.86 -2.37 2.33
N ARG A 82 -25.00 -2.70 2.97
CA ARG A 82 -25.71 -3.95 2.75
C ARG A 82 -26.00 -4.21 1.28
N LYS A 83 -26.59 -3.24 0.56
CA LYS A 83 -26.93 -3.40 -0.87
C LYS A 83 -25.71 -3.58 -1.76
N ALA A 84 -24.61 -2.88 -1.49
CA ALA A 84 -23.39 -3.00 -2.27
C ALA A 84 -22.69 -4.34 -2.00
N THR A 85 -22.62 -4.75 -0.73
CA THR A 85 -22.06 -6.05 -0.31
C THR A 85 -22.83 -7.20 -0.93
N GLU A 86 -24.17 -7.26 -0.75
CA GLU A 86 -25.02 -8.30 -1.35
C GLU A 86 -24.80 -8.42 -2.87
N ALA A 87 -24.69 -7.29 -3.57
CA ALA A 87 -24.48 -7.28 -5.01
C ALA A 87 -23.09 -7.82 -5.40
N ILE A 88 -22.05 -7.40 -4.69
CA ILE A 88 -20.66 -7.85 -4.98
C ILE A 88 -20.51 -9.33 -4.68
N GLU A 89 -20.91 -9.78 -3.51
CA GLU A 89 -20.79 -11.18 -3.11
C GLU A 89 -21.58 -12.11 -4.04
N HIS A 90 -22.81 -11.71 -4.40
CA HIS A 90 -23.64 -12.50 -5.31
C HIS A 90 -23.08 -12.59 -6.74
N HIS A 91 -22.65 -11.45 -7.32
CA HIS A 91 -22.23 -11.42 -8.73
C HIS A 91 -20.76 -11.72 -8.95
N CYS A 92 -19.92 -11.45 -7.97
CA CYS A 92 -18.46 -11.57 -8.10
C CYS A 92 -17.87 -12.75 -7.31
N GLY A 93 -18.59 -13.26 -6.29
CA GLY A 93 -18.10 -14.36 -5.46
C GLY A 93 -16.92 -13.99 -4.57
N VAL A 94 -16.73 -12.70 -4.28
CA VAL A 94 -15.61 -12.19 -3.45
C VAL A 94 -16.19 -11.47 -2.24
N PRO A 95 -15.68 -11.74 -1.02
CA PRO A 95 -16.18 -11.09 0.20
C PRO A 95 -15.86 -9.61 0.25
N VAL A 96 -16.78 -8.82 0.84
CA VAL A 96 -16.51 -7.44 1.25
C VAL A 96 -15.97 -7.48 2.68
N ILE A 97 -14.68 -7.22 2.84
CA ILE A 97 -13.94 -7.30 4.11
C ILE A 97 -13.87 -5.95 4.84
N GLY A 98 -14.41 -4.91 4.26
CA GLY A 98 -14.48 -3.59 4.89
C GLY A 98 -15.37 -2.62 4.13
N ALA A 99 -15.91 -1.63 4.87
CA ALA A 99 -16.77 -0.59 4.32
C ALA A 99 -16.54 0.75 5.03
N VAL A 100 -15.66 1.56 4.48
CA VAL A 100 -15.21 2.83 5.06
C VAL A 100 -16.19 3.95 4.68
N PRO A 101 -16.79 4.64 5.65
CA PRO A 101 -17.74 5.70 5.39
C PRO A 101 -17.08 6.94 4.80
N ARG A 102 -17.84 7.70 4.02
CA ARG A 102 -17.43 9.04 3.63
C ARG A 102 -17.48 9.96 4.85
N GLN A 103 -16.33 10.45 5.27
CA GLN A 103 -16.23 11.38 6.39
C GLN A 103 -15.51 12.65 5.95
N PRO A 104 -16.24 13.77 5.84
CA PRO A 104 -15.60 15.07 5.55
C PRO A 104 -14.54 15.41 6.57
N GLY A 105 -13.44 15.94 6.11
CA GLY A 105 -12.33 16.30 6.99
C GLY A 105 -11.33 15.18 7.30
N MET A 106 -11.52 13.96 6.81
CA MET A 106 -10.54 12.86 6.90
C MET A 106 -9.60 12.77 5.68
N GLU A 107 -9.52 13.84 4.93
CA GLU A 107 -8.62 13.93 3.78
C GLU A 107 -7.19 14.23 4.25
N LEU A 108 -6.21 13.51 3.74
CA LEU A 108 -4.81 13.85 3.91
C LEU A 108 -4.43 14.98 2.96
N ALA A 109 -3.62 15.90 3.44
CA ALA A 109 -3.12 16.98 2.60
C ALA A 109 -2.29 16.40 1.44
N MET A 110 -2.60 16.83 0.24
CA MET A 110 -1.84 16.49 -0.97
C MET A 110 -0.91 17.65 -1.34
N ARG A 111 0.28 17.31 -1.81
CA ARG A 111 1.22 18.22 -2.46
C ARG A 111 1.33 17.89 -3.96
N HIS A 112 2.15 18.63 -4.68
CA HIS A 112 2.35 18.44 -6.13
C HIS A 112 2.81 17.03 -6.51
N LEU A 113 3.52 16.33 -5.63
CA LEU A 113 4.03 14.97 -5.84
C LEU A 113 3.26 13.89 -5.06
N GLY A 114 2.12 14.22 -4.47
CA GLY A 114 1.30 13.27 -3.70
C GLY A 114 1.07 13.68 -2.26
N LEU A 115 0.93 12.70 -1.35
CA LEU A 115 0.70 12.94 0.07
C LEU A 115 1.95 13.51 0.75
N VAL A 116 1.73 14.24 1.86
CA VAL A 116 2.83 14.69 2.71
C VAL A 116 3.49 13.47 3.36
N PRO A 117 4.80 13.24 3.17
CA PRO A 117 5.50 12.13 3.77
C PRO A 117 5.45 12.19 5.31
N TYR A 118 5.43 11.02 5.95
CA TYR A 118 5.38 10.95 7.41
C TYR A 118 6.52 11.71 8.09
N LEU A 119 7.74 11.60 7.57
CA LEU A 119 8.91 12.29 8.13
C LEU A 119 8.74 13.81 8.14
N GLU A 120 8.10 14.38 7.13
CA GLU A 120 7.79 15.82 7.09
C GLU A 120 6.65 16.20 8.06
N GLY A 121 5.63 15.33 8.18
CA GLY A 121 4.44 15.60 8.99
C GLY A 121 4.59 15.27 10.48
N LYS A 122 5.54 14.39 10.86
CA LYS A 122 5.66 13.84 12.21
C LYS A 122 5.88 14.87 13.32
N THR A 123 6.38 16.07 13.00
CA THR A 123 6.57 17.16 13.95
C THR A 123 5.34 18.06 14.09
N ALA A 124 4.33 17.91 13.24
CA ALA A 124 3.10 18.70 13.26
C ALA A 124 1.99 17.96 14.04
N PRO A 125 1.57 18.47 15.23
CA PRO A 125 0.55 17.80 16.04
C PRO A 125 -0.79 17.59 15.31
N ALA A 126 -1.15 18.51 14.42
CA ALA A 126 -2.37 18.38 13.61
C ALA A 126 -2.30 17.22 12.61
N PHE A 127 -1.14 16.99 12.02
CA PHE A 127 -0.90 15.85 11.12
C PHE A 127 -0.99 14.52 11.87
N LEU A 128 -0.32 14.42 13.03
CA LEU A 128 -0.37 13.20 13.85
C LEU A 128 -1.78 12.88 14.32
N ARG A 129 -2.53 13.86 14.80
CA ARG A 129 -3.94 13.67 15.16
C ARG A 129 -4.75 13.17 13.98
N ARG A 130 -4.57 13.75 12.80
CA ARG A 130 -5.26 13.32 11.58
C ARG A 130 -4.96 11.86 11.23
N ILE A 131 -3.69 11.44 11.33
CA ILE A 131 -3.31 10.03 11.10
C ILE A 131 -3.99 9.13 12.12
N GLN A 132 -4.01 9.50 13.42
CA GLN A 132 -4.69 8.73 14.46
C GLN A 132 -6.20 8.60 14.19
N ASP A 133 -6.87 9.70 13.82
CA ASP A 133 -8.30 9.70 13.52
C ASP A 133 -8.62 8.79 12.32
N ILE A 134 -7.82 8.85 11.26
CA ILE A 134 -7.96 7.98 10.07
C ILE A 134 -7.71 6.52 10.47
N THR A 135 -6.67 6.24 11.24
CA THR A 135 -6.34 4.87 11.68
C THR A 135 -7.48 4.27 12.50
N ALA A 136 -8.03 5.04 13.45
CA ALA A 136 -9.18 4.60 14.24
C ALA A 136 -10.41 4.33 13.35
N MET A 137 -10.75 5.28 12.47
CA MET A 137 -11.87 5.12 11.55
C MET A 137 -11.71 3.89 10.63
N VAL A 138 -10.53 3.65 10.09
CA VAL A 138 -10.26 2.48 9.24
C VAL A 138 -10.36 1.19 10.05
N GLY A 139 -9.76 1.16 11.26
CA GLY A 139 -9.82 0.02 12.16
C GLY A 139 -11.24 -0.38 12.59
N ASP A 140 -12.15 0.61 12.72
CA ASP A 140 -13.56 0.35 13.05
C ASP A 140 -14.38 -0.20 11.86
N HIS A 141 -13.85 -0.15 10.64
CA HIS A 141 -14.60 -0.45 9.40
C HIS A 141 -13.98 -1.51 8.51
N ILE A 142 -12.81 -2.00 8.85
CA ILE A 142 -12.13 -3.11 8.15
C ILE A 142 -11.89 -4.22 9.15
N ASP A 143 -12.19 -5.46 8.77
CA ASP A 143 -11.89 -6.64 9.59
C ASP A 143 -10.42 -7.03 9.40
N PRO A 144 -9.55 -6.79 10.39
CA PRO A 144 -8.13 -7.10 10.29
C PRO A 144 -7.84 -8.61 10.27
N ASP A 145 -8.68 -9.42 10.89
CA ASP A 145 -8.50 -10.88 10.93
C ASP A 145 -8.77 -11.50 9.56
N LEU A 146 -9.79 -11.01 8.84
CA LEU A 146 -10.02 -11.39 7.46
C LEU A 146 -8.86 -10.98 6.55
N LEU A 147 -8.33 -9.77 6.74
CA LEU A 147 -7.20 -9.27 5.96
C LEU A 147 -5.94 -10.12 6.21
N LEU A 148 -5.62 -10.42 7.45
CA LEU A 148 -4.51 -11.29 7.83
C LEU A 148 -4.72 -12.73 7.33
N GLY A 149 -5.96 -13.22 7.38
CA GLY A 149 -6.31 -14.55 6.83
C GLY A 149 -6.02 -14.68 5.34
N LEU A 150 -6.14 -13.61 4.57
CA LEU A 150 -5.76 -13.61 3.15
C LEU A 150 -4.25 -13.77 2.96
N SER A 151 -3.43 -13.14 3.81
CA SER A 151 -1.96 -13.26 3.74
C SER A 151 -1.47 -14.67 4.04
N ALA A 152 -2.11 -15.38 4.95
CA ALA A 152 -1.76 -16.76 5.33
C ALA A 152 -1.93 -17.78 4.18
N THR A 153 -2.61 -17.41 3.10
CA THR A 153 -2.80 -18.27 1.93
C THR A 153 -1.66 -18.19 0.93
N VAL A 154 -0.73 -17.27 1.13
CA VAL A 154 0.43 -17.07 0.25
C VAL A 154 1.55 -17.98 0.71
N PRO A 155 2.17 -18.79 -0.19
CA PRO A 155 3.37 -19.53 0.17
C PRO A 155 4.47 -18.58 0.65
N THR A 156 5.09 -18.90 1.77
CA THR A 156 6.27 -18.16 2.19
C THR A 156 7.32 -18.26 1.09
N PRO A 157 7.86 -17.15 0.58
CA PRO A 157 8.94 -17.21 -0.39
C PRO A 157 10.08 -18.07 0.15
N PRO A 158 10.73 -18.90 -0.67
CA PRO A 158 11.89 -19.62 -0.24
C PRO A 158 12.90 -18.62 0.34
N GLY A 159 13.48 -18.97 1.49
CA GLY A 159 14.54 -18.13 2.09
C GLY A 159 15.62 -17.91 1.04
N HIS A 160 15.87 -16.68 0.70
CA HIS A 160 16.99 -16.31 -0.15
C HIS A 160 18.17 -15.95 0.75
N ASP A 161 19.34 -16.30 0.29
CA ASP A 161 20.56 -15.68 0.83
C ASP A 161 20.41 -14.15 0.75
N PRO A 162 20.92 -13.40 1.71
CA PRO A 162 20.81 -11.96 1.67
C PRO A 162 21.26 -11.46 0.30
N LEU A 163 20.38 -10.70 -0.39
CA LEU A 163 20.67 -10.15 -1.73
C LEU A 163 21.96 -9.33 -1.71
N PHE A 164 22.31 -8.82 -0.53
CA PHE A 164 23.46 -7.96 -0.31
C PHE A 164 24.17 -8.38 0.99
N GLU A 165 25.31 -9.04 0.86
CA GLU A 165 26.21 -9.26 2.00
C GLU A 165 27.07 -8.01 2.19
N PRO A 166 27.07 -7.38 3.38
CA PRO A 166 27.96 -6.26 3.66
C PRO A 166 29.41 -6.69 3.49
N ALA A 167 30.23 -5.84 2.89
CA ALA A 167 31.67 -6.06 2.83
C ALA A 167 32.25 -6.17 4.25
N GLU A 168 33.18 -7.13 4.49
CA GLU A 168 33.77 -7.36 5.80
C GLU A 168 34.52 -6.13 6.34
N VAL A 169 35.13 -5.37 5.44
CA VAL A 169 35.85 -4.13 5.79
C VAL A 169 35.46 -3.04 4.80
N PRO A 170 34.77 -1.99 5.25
CA PRO A 170 34.47 -0.86 4.39
C PRO A 170 35.76 -0.11 4.01
N ASP A 171 35.90 0.17 2.72
CA ASP A 171 37.04 0.89 2.16
C ASP A 171 36.76 2.38 1.93
N THR A 172 35.48 2.75 1.97
CA THR A 172 35.05 4.13 1.74
C THR A 172 33.90 4.51 2.70
N THR A 173 33.73 5.81 2.93
CA THR A 173 32.58 6.33 3.70
C THR A 173 31.73 7.20 2.80
N ILE A 174 30.43 6.90 2.75
CA ILE A 174 29.44 7.67 2.01
C ILE A 174 28.50 8.34 3.00
N ALA A 175 28.48 9.68 2.99
CA ALA A 175 27.54 10.46 3.78
C ALA A 175 26.26 10.70 2.97
N VAL A 176 25.11 10.35 3.55
CA VAL A 176 23.79 10.50 2.93
C VAL A 176 22.97 11.48 3.73
N ALA A 177 22.44 12.50 3.06
CA ALA A 177 21.48 13.43 3.67
C ALA A 177 20.18 12.67 3.98
N LEU A 178 19.73 12.69 5.24
CA LEU A 178 18.49 12.00 5.64
C LEU A 178 17.76 12.82 6.71
N ASP A 179 16.72 13.53 6.29
CA ASP A 179 15.82 14.33 7.14
C ASP A 179 14.49 14.59 6.45
N GLU A 180 13.74 15.56 6.91
CA GLU A 180 12.43 15.95 6.37
C GLU A 180 12.50 16.44 4.91
N ALA A 181 13.63 17.01 4.48
CA ALA A 181 13.84 17.46 3.11
C ALA A 181 14.43 16.36 2.20
N PHE A 182 15.14 15.41 2.78
CA PHE A 182 15.83 14.33 2.08
C PHE A 182 15.39 12.98 2.63
N ASN A 183 14.28 12.42 2.13
CA ASN A 183 13.71 11.19 2.66
C ASN A 183 13.20 10.19 1.59
N PHE A 184 13.31 10.50 0.31
CA PHE A 184 12.88 9.62 -0.77
C PHE A 184 14.01 8.69 -1.23
N TYR A 185 14.37 7.74 -0.37
CA TYR A 185 15.34 6.70 -0.69
C TYR A 185 14.69 5.33 -0.69
N TYR A 186 15.09 4.50 -1.63
CA TYR A 186 14.83 3.06 -1.55
C TYR A 186 15.72 2.44 -0.46
N ALA A 187 15.16 1.59 0.38
CA ALA A 187 15.91 0.99 1.49
C ALA A 187 17.07 0.12 1.01
N ASP A 188 16.88 -0.60 -0.09
CA ASP A 188 17.88 -1.44 -0.73
C ASP A 188 19.08 -0.65 -1.30
N LEU A 189 18.93 0.64 -1.58
CA LEU A 189 20.07 1.49 -1.95
C LEU A 189 21.17 1.47 -0.86
N PHE A 190 20.76 1.53 0.41
CA PHE A 190 21.71 1.50 1.51
C PHE A 190 22.38 0.14 1.63
N ASP A 191 21.68 -0.93 1.36
CA ASP A 191 22.21 -2.29 1.40
C ASP A 191 23.16 -2.53 0.22
N HIS A 192 22.85 -2.04 -0.97
CA HIS A 192 23.75 -2.03 -2.11
C HIS A 192 25.07 -1.28 -1.81
N LEU A 193 24.98 -0.09 -1.22
CA LEU A 193 26.16 0.68 -0.87
C LEU A 193 27.04 -0.07 0.15
N ARG A 194 26.44 -0.71 1.16
CA ARG A 194 27.17 -1.51 2.16
C ARG A 194 27.81 -2.74 1.53
N ALA A 195 27.10 -3.45 0.67
CA ALA A 195 27.63 -4.61 -0.05
C ALA A 195 28.78 -4.22 -1.00
N GLY A 196 28.73 -3.01 -1.56
CA GLY A 196 29.82 -2.45 -2.36
C GLY A 196 31.03 -1.95 -1.56
N GLY A 197 31.09 -2.18 -0.26
CA GLY A 197 32.21 -1.79 0.59
C GLY A 197 32.10 -0.39 1.20
N ALA A 198 30.90 0.22 1.18
CA ALA A 198 30.73 1.54 1.77
C ALA A 198 30.26 1.47 3.23
N LYS A 199 30.88 2.27 4.09
CA LYS A 199 30.29 2.65 5.38
C LYS A 199 29.32 3.80 5.14
N VAL A 200 28.00 3.52 5.23
CA VAL A 200 26.98 4.54 5.10
C VAL A 200 26.79 5.27 6.43
N VAL A 201 26.94 6.58 6.42
CA VAL A 201 26.62 7.48 7.54
C VAL A 201 25.56 8.47 7.11
N THR A 202 24.58 8.75 7.97
CA THR A 202 23.54 9.73 7.68
C THR A 202 23.84 11.05 8.38
N PHE A 203 23.43 12.16 7.77
CA PHE A 203 23.46 13.49 8.37
C PHE A 203 22.20 14.26 7.97
N SER A 204 21.83 15.23 8.79
CA SER A 204 20.70 16.12 8.50
C SER A 204 21.19 17.50 8.05
N PRO A 205 20.96 17.89 6.79
CA PRO A 205 21.22 19.27 6.37
C PRO A 205 20.44 20.32 7.15
N ILE A 206 19.29 19.96 7.73
CA ILE A 206 18.43 20.87 8.49
C ILE A 206 18.88 20.98 9.95
N HIS A 207 19.27 19.86 10.58
CA HIS A 207 19.44 19.81 12.05
C HIS A 207 20.90 19.69 12.50
N ASP A 208 21.79 19.13 11.67
CA ASP A 208 23.18 18.98 12.04
C ASP A 208 23.97 20.29 11.80
N ARG A 209 24.99 20.48 12.60
CA ARG A 209 26.00 21.52 12.38
C ARG A 209 27.12 20.89 11.58
N LEU A 210 27.34 21.42 10.39
CA LEU A 210 28.47 21.06 9.51
C LEU A 210 29.74 21.72 10.00
#